data_0d3bfc9b3ff5e02fa5ca9d047f8da4fb
#
_entry.id   0d3bfc9b3ff5e02fa5ca9d047f8da4fb
#
_cell.length_a   1.000
_cell.length_b   1.000
_cell.length_c   1.000
_cell.angle_alpha   90.00
_cell.angle_beta   90.00
_cell.angle_gamma   90.00
#
_symmetry.space_group_name_H-M   'P 1'
#
loop_
_entity.id
_entity.type
_entity.pdbx_description
1 polymer ?
#
loop_
_entity_poly.entity_id
_entity_poly.type
_entity_poly.pdbx_seq_one_letter_code
_entity_poly.pdbx_strand_id
1 'polypeptide(L)'
;MHWADHAAKLLASRGNQQTIASGITPSGSFHIGHLREILSAEMIHRSCLDLGLESRYIFIVDSMDPLRRVYSFLDQSYERYIGHPLAFVPAPNQKGMPDPKLGNYCDFFLARFSRH
;
A
#
# COMPACT_ATOMS: atom_id res chain seq x y z
N MET A 1 -1.09 -4.34 28.79
CA MET A 1 -0.12 -4.65 27.70
C MET A 1 -0.71 -4.23 26.39
N HIS A 2 0.07 -3.50 25.58
CA HIS A 2 -0.37 -3.11 24.25
C HIS A 2 -0.51 -4.35 23.34
N TRP A 3 -1.48 -4.34 22.43
CA TRP A 3 -1.73 -5.48 21.55
C TRP A 3 -0.51 -5.84 20.68
N ALA A 4 0.28 -4.83 20.26
CA ALA A 4 1.47 -5.07 19.46
C ALA A 4 2.55 -5.81 20.26
N ASP A 5 2.66 -5.55 21.56
CA ASP A 5 3.58 -6.27 22.44
C ASP A 5 3.15 -7.73 22.58
N HIS A 6 1.85 -7.98 22.67
CA HIS A 6 1.32 -9.34 22.70
C HIS A 6 1.63 -10.09 21.39
N ALA A 7 1.43 -9.43 20.26
CA ALA A 7 1.75 -10.01 18.95
C ALA A 7 3.24 -10.32 18.83
N ALA A 8 4.12 -9.42 19.30
CA ALA A 8 5.56 -9.63 19.28
C ALA A 8 5.98 -10.82 20.14
N LYS A 9 5.35 -11.03 21.29
CA LYS A 9 5.61 -12.19 22.14
C LYS A 9 5.21 -13.50 21.47
N LEU A 10 4.08 -13.51 20.74
CA LEU A 10 3.67 -14.66 19.96
C LEU A 10 4.67 -14.98 18.84
N LEU A 11 5.21 -13.93 18.19
CA LEU A 11 6.22 -14.10 17.15
C LEU A 11 7.54 -14.61 17.74
N ALA A 12 7.92 -14.16 18.93
CA ALA A 12 9.14 -14.61 19.60
C ALA A 12 9.14 -16.12 19.84
N SER A 13 7.95 -16.71 20.04
CA SER A 13 7.82 -18.15 20.20
C SER A 13 8.14 -18.94 18.92
N ARG A 14 8.17 -18.26 17.77
CA ARG A 14 8.47 -18.86 16.47
C ARG A 14 9.93 -18.71 16.04
N GLY A 15 10.68 -17.85 16.71
CA GLY A 15 12.10 -17.60 16.40
C GLY A 15 12.51 -16.16 16.62
N ASN A 16 13.83 -15.91 16.57
CA ASN A 16 14.39 -14.58 16.79
C ASN A 16 14.38 -13.68 15.55
N GLN A 17 14.26 -14.26 14.37
CA GLN A 17 14.23 -13.50 13.12
C GLN A 17 12.79 -13.43 12.61
N GLN A 18 12.27 -12.22 12.47
CA GLN A 18 10.91 -11.99 12.01
C GLN A 18 10.89 -11.00 10.85
N THR A 19 10.02 -11.27 9.90
CA THR A 19 9.75 -10.35 8.79
C THR A 19 8.29 -9.92 8.87
N ILE A 20 8.07 -8.62 9.02
CA ILE A 20 6.74 -8.02 9.06
C ILE A 20 6.47 -7.40 7.69
N ALA A 21 5.36 -7.76 7.10
CA ALA A 21 5.00 -7.25 5.77
C ALA A 21 3.63 -6.58 5.82
N SER A 22 3.50 -5.48 5.10
CA SER A 22 2.23 -4.85 4.79
C SER A 22 2.23 -4.43 3.33
N GLY A 23 1.06 -4.14 2.79
CA GLY A 23 0.97 -3.79 1.38
C GLY A 23 -0.22 -2.90 1.08
N ILE A 24 -0.14 -2.22 -0.06
CA ILE A 24 -1.26 -1.46 -0.60
C ILE A 24 -1.41 -1.71 -2.08
N THR A 25 -2.63 -1.50 -2.59
CA THR A 25 -2.91 -1.36 -4.01
C THR A 25 -3.13 0.13 -4.28
N PRO A 26 -2.27 0.79 -5.08
CA PRO A 26 -2.39 2.24 -5.32
C PRO A 26 -3.49 2.55 -6.33
N SER A 27 -4.74 2.30 -5.96
CA SER A 27 -5.92 2.48 -6.81
C SER A 27 -6.50 3.88 -6.79
N GLY A 28 -5.99 4.76 -5.93
CA GLY A 28 -6.45 6.14 -5.80
C GLY A 28 -5.66 6.89 -4.75
N SER A 29 -6.20 8.03 -4.34
CA SER A 29 -5.55 8.87 -3.33
C SER A 29 -5.42 8.15 -1.99
N PHE A 30 -4.34 8.48 -1.27
CA PHE A 30 -4.10 7.97 0.07
C PHE A 30 -5.27 8.30 1.01
N HIS A 31 -5.64 7.33 1.84
CA HIS A 31 -6.69 7.50 2.84
C HIS A 31 -6.31 6.80 4.16
N ILE A 32 -7.15 6.99 5.18
CA ILE A 32 -6.88 6.49 6.53
C ILE A 32 -6.75 4.96 6.59
N GLY A 33 -7.37 4.24 5.68
CA GLY A 33 -7.21 2.78 5.59
C GLY A 33 -5.79 2.37 5.27
N HIS A 34 -5.12 3.09 4.38
CA HIS A 34 -3.70 2.87 4.05
C HIS A 34 -2.81 3.15 5.28
N LEU A 35 -3.08 4.23 5.99
CA LEU A 35 -2.34 4.58 7.20
C LEU A 35 -2.50 3.51 8.28
N ARG A 36 -3.71 3.01 8.46
CA ARG A 36 -4.00 1.94 9.42
C ARG A 36 -3.19 0.68 9.12
N GLU A 37 -3.09 0.30 7.86
CA GLU A 37 -2.31 -0.85 7.43
C GLU A 37 -0.84 -0.69 7.80
N ILE A 38 -0.25 0.45 7.48
CA ILE A 38 1.17 0.74 7.75
C ILE A 38 1.44 0.81 9.24
N LEU A 39 0.62 1.55 9.98
CA LEU A 39 0.81 1.74 11.41
C LEU A 39 0.68 0.43 12.19
N SER A 40 -0.28 -0.42 11.81
CA SER A 40 -0.46 -1.71 12.47
C SER A 40 0.78 -2.59 12.33
N ALA A 41 1.33 -2.68 11.13
CA ALA A 41 2.53 -3.47 10.88
C ALA A 41 3.77 -2.85 11.55
N GLU A 42 3.91 -1.51 11.50
CA GLU A 42 5.02 -0.81 12.13
C GLU A 42 5.04 -1.00 13.64
N MET A 43 3.88 -0.94 14.29
CA MET A 43 3.78 -1.15 15.73
C MET A 43 4.24 -2.54 16.14
N ILE A 44 3.88 -3.57 15.39
CA ILE A 44 4.36 -4.93 15.62
C ILE A 44 5.87 -5.00 15.43
N HIS A 45 6.39 -4.39 14.36
CA HIS A 45 7.82 -4.35 14.08
C HIS A 45 8.61 -3.70 15.23
N ARG A 46 8.15 -2.55 15.73
CA ARG A 46 8.78 -1.86 16.86
C ARG A 46 8.75 -2.70 18.13
N SER A 47 7.62 -3.35 18.40
CA SER A 47 7.49 -4.23 19.57
C SER A 47 8.44 -5.44 19.47
N CYS A 48 8.64 -5.99 18.27
CA CYS A 48 9.64 -7.04 18.07
C CYS A 48 11.05 -6.55 18.38
N LEU A 49 11.41 -5.34 17.92
CA LEU A 49 12.73 -4.75 18.24
C LEU A 49 12.90 -4.53 19.74
N ASP A 50 11.85 -4.07 20.41
CA ASP A 50 11.88 -3.84 21.88
C ASP A 50 12.09 -5.14 22.65
N LEU A 51 11.63 -6.28 22.13
CA LEU A 51 11.89 -7.59 22.72
C LEU A 51 13.27 -8.17 22.39
N GLY A 52 14.08 -7.45 21.61
CA GLY A 52 15.40 -7.91 21.20
C GLY A 52 15.39 -8.88 20.02
N LEU A 53 14.27 -8.98 19.30
CA LEU A 53 14.18 -9.80 18.09
C LEU A 53 14.83 -9.09 16.91
N GLU A 54 15.36 -9.86 15.97
CA GLU A 54 15.75 -9.34 14.66
C GLU A 54 14.48 -9.20 13.82
N SER A 55 14.05 -7.97 13.61
CA SER A 55 12.82 -7.69 12.87
C SER A 55 13.12 -6.86 11.62
N ARG A 56 12.48 -7.24 10.53
CA ARG A 56 12.56 -6.55 9.24
C ARG A 56 11.15 -6.18 8.81
N TYR A 57 10.97 -4.94 8.37
CA TYR A 57 9.70 -4.46 7.83
C TYR A 57 9.79 -4.35 6.31
N ILE A 58 8.85 -4.98 5.62
CA ILE A 58 8.74 -4.94 4.16
C ILE A 58 7.39 -4.31 3.79
N PHE A 59 7.44 -3.29 2.95
CA PHE A 59 6.25 -2.64 2.40
C PHE A 59 6.10 -3.05 0.93
N ILE A 60 4.97 -3.68 0.61
CA ILE A 60 4.70 -4.21 -0.72
C ILE A 60 3.69 -3.33 -1.42
N VAL A 61 4.02 -2.90 -2.64
CA VAL A 61 3.09 -2.16 -3.51
C VAL A 61 2.63 -3.10 -4.62
N ASP A 62 1.33 -3.39 -4.66
CA ASP A 62 0.77 -4.28 -5.67
C ASP A 62 0.45 -3.50 -6.94
N SER A 63 1.41 -3.43 -7.85
CA SER A 63 1.28 -2.74 -9.13
C SER A 63 0.52 -3.55 -10.18
N MET A 64 0.37 -4.85 -9.97
CA MET A 64 -0.28 -5.75 -10.92
C MET A 64 -1.76 -5.99 -10.62
N ASP A 65 -2.27 -5.47 -9.50
CA ASP A 65 -3.70 -5.51 -9.22
C ASP A 65 -4.45 -4.76 -10.33
N PRO A 66 -5.58 -5.29 -10.79
CA PRO A 66 -6.32 -4.64 -11.88
C PRO A 66 -7.13 -3.45 -11.40
N LEU A 67 -7.37 -2.51 -12.31
CA LEU A 67 -8.37 -1.47 -12.09
C LEU A 67 -9.74 -2.15 -12.07
N ARG A 68 -10.46 -2.04 -10.96
CA ARG A 68 -11.71 -2.79 -10.74
C ARG A 68 -12.95 -2.04 -11.16
N ARG A 69 -12.89 -0.71 -11.16
CA ARG A 69 -14.02 0.15 -11.50
C ARG A 69 -13.54 1.54 -11.85
N VAL A 70 -14.42 2.34 -12.44
CA VAL A 70 -14.18 3.77 -12.63
C VAL A 70 -14.58 4.49 -11.34
N TYR A 71 -13.58 4.96 -10.60
CA TYR A 71 -13.83 5.70 -9.36
C TYR A 71 -14.41 7.08 -9.66
N SER A 72 -15.04 7.71 -8.65
CA SER A 72 -15.74 8.99 -8.81
C SER A 72 -14.84 10.14 -9.30
N PHE A 73 -13.54 10.07 -9.04
CA PHE A 73 -12.59 11.09 -9.49
C PHE A 73 -12.05 10.84 -10.91
N LEU A 74 -12.44 9.73 -11.55
CA LEU A 74 -11.99 9.37 -12.89
C LEU A 74 -13.07 9.66 -13.92
N ASP A 75 -12.62 10.01 -15.14
CA ASP A 75 -13.52 10.14 -16.29
C ASP A 75 -14.00 8.76 -16.77
N GLN A 76 -15.17 8.74 -17.43
CA GLN A 76 -15.75 7.51 -17.97
C GLN A 76 -14.85 6.82 -19.00
N SER A 77 -13.94 7.54 -19.62
CA SER A 77 -12.96 6.96 -20.55
C SER A 77 -12.07 5.88 -19.89
N TYR A 78 -12.01 5.81 -18.57
CA TYR A 78 -11.29 4.74 -17.87
C TYR A 78 -12.01 3.39 -17.92
N GLU A 79 -13.25 3.31 -18.40
CA GLU A 79 -13.96 2.03 -18.54
C GLU A 79 -13.18 1.00 -19.35
N ARG A 80 -12.48 1.45 -20.39
CA ARG A 80 -11.67 0.57 -21.24
C ARG A 80 -10.46 -0.03 -20.52
N TYR A 81 -10.07 0.51 -19.38
CA TYR A 81 -8.94 0.04 -18.60
C TYR A 81 -9.32 -0.90 -17.46
N ILE A 82 -10.62 -1.11 -17.23
CA ILE A 82 -11.07 -2.04 -16.20
C ILE A 82 -10.52 -3.44 -16.50
N GLY A 83 -9.91 -4.07 -15.50
CA GLY A 83 -9.26 -5.36 -15.67
C GLY A 83 -7.79 -5.30 -16.08
N HIS A 84 -7.28 -4.11 -16.43
CA HIS A 84 -5.86 -3.94 -16.74
C HIS A 84 -5.07 -3.71 -15.44
N PRO A 85 -3.86 -4.29 -15.31
CA PRO A 85 -3.00 -4.00 -14.16
C PRO A 85 -2.71 -2.50 -14.04
N LEU A 86 -2.71 -1.98 -12.81
CA LEU A 86 -2.51 -0.55 -12.57
C LEU A 86 -1.19 -0.02 -13.13
N ALA A 87 -0.17 -0.88 -13.20
CA ALA A 87 1.11 -0.50 -13.80
C ALA A 87 1.01 -0.17 -15.29
N PHE A 88 -0.04 -0.61 -15.98
CA PHE A 88 -0.25 -0.40 -17.40
C PHE A 88 -1.41 0.55 -17.71
N VAL A 89 -2.01 1.15 -16.69
CA VAL A 89 -3.08 2.14 -16.84
C VAL A 89 -2.47 3.54 -16.80
N PRO A 90 -2.81 4.45 -17.74
CA PRO A 90 -2.28 5.83 -17.70
C PRO A 90 -2.81 6.59 -16.49
N ALA A 91 -1.99 7.50 -15.95
CA ALA A 91 -2.35 8.32 -14.81
C ALA A 91 -3.42 9.36 -15.17
N PRO A 92 -4.30 9.76 -14.23
CA PRO A 92 -5.31 10.78 -14.50
C PRO A 92 -4.73 12.19 -14.42
N ASN A 93 -5.18 13.08 -15.31
CA ASN A 93 -4.90 14.50 -15.24
C ASN A 93 -5.84 15.19 -14.23
N GLN A 94 -5.78 16.53 -14.13
CA GLN A 94 -6.64 17.29 -13.22
C GLN A 94 -8.13 17.12 -13.48
N LYS A 95 -8.50 16.74 -14.70
CA LYS A 95 -9.90 16.49 -15.08
C LYS A 95 -10.30 15.02 -14.91
N GLY A 96 -9.41 14.19 -14.42
CA GLY A 96 -9.64 12.76 -14.27
C GLY A 96 -9.52 11.95 -15.56
N MET A 97 -9.01 12.54 -16.62
CA MET A 97 -8.85 11.87 -17.93
C MET A 97 -7.48 11.18 -18.03
N PRO A 98 -7.40 10.04 -18.75
CA PRO A 98 -6.13 9.34 -18.92
C PRO A 98 -5.11 10.21 -19.67
N ASP A 99 -3.92 10.37 -19.09
CA ASP A 99 -2.83 11.12 -19.69
C ASP A 99 -1.51 10.34 -19.59
N PRO A 100 -1.09 9.68 -20.67
CA PRO A 100 0.15 8.91 -20.68
C PRO A 100 1.41 9.73 -20.37
N LYS A 101 1.35 11.05 -20.55
CA LYS A 101 2.47 11.95 -20.24
C LYS A 101 2.76 12.03 -18.75
N LEU A 102 1.78 11.70 -17.91
CA LEU A 102 1.92 11.68 -16.44
C LEU A 102 2.45 10.34 -15.92
N GLY A 103 2.74 9.40 -16.80
CA GLY A 103 3.20 8.06 -16.44
C GLY A 103 2.05 7.09 -16.19
N ASN A 104 2.32 6.01 -15.46
CA ASN A 104 1.30 5.02 -15.15
C ASN A 104 0.55 5.37 -13.86
N TYR A 105 -0.63 4.78 -13.72
CA TYR A 105 -1.54 5.00 -12.61
C TYR A 105 -0.91 4.63 -11.25
N CYS A 106 -0.26 3.49 -11.21
CA CYS A 106 0.37 2.99 -9.98
C CYS A 106 1.43 3.97 -9.46
N ASP A 107 2.40 4.33 -10.29
CA ASP A 107 3.48 5.23 -9.89
C ASP A 107 2.98 6.63 -9.55
N PHE A 108 1.95 7.10 -10.24
CA PHE A 108 1.34 8.41 -9.99
C PHE A 108 0.79 8.51 -8.57
N PHE A 109 -0.02 7.53 -8.16
CA PHE A 109 -0.60 7.54 -6.81
C PHE A 109 0.41 7.16 -5.75
N LEU A 110 1.37 6.29 -6.07
CA LEU A 110 2.46 5.96 -5.13
C LEU A 110 3.32 7.18 -4.82
N ALA A 111 3.64 8.01 -5.81
CA ALA A 111 4.41 9.24 -5.60
C ALA A 111 3.67 10.22 -4.69
N ARG A 112 2.36 10.32 -4.83
CA ARG A 112 1.53 11.15 -3.94
C ARG A 112 1.45 10.58 -2.53
N PHE A 113 1.37 9.26 -2.42
CA PHE A 113 1.37 8.56 -1.14
C PHE A 113 2.66 8.83 -0.36
N SER A 114 3.81 8.77 -1.02
CA SER A 114 5.10 8.95 -0.35
C SER A 114 5.34 10.37 0.17
N ARG A 115 4.50 11.35 -0.22
CA ARG A 115 4.56 12.73 0.30
C ARG A 115 3.82 12.91 1.62
N HIS A 116 3.08 11.92 2.05
CA HIS A 116 2.35 11.91 3.31
C HIS A 116 3.09 11.03 4.32
#